data_13630ed4fc60339b78840937f296c261
#
_entry.id   13630ed4fc60339b78840937f296c261
#
_cell.length_a   1.000
_cell.length_b   1.000
_cell.length_c   1.000
_cell.angle_alpha   90.00
_cell.angle_beta   90.00
_cell.angle_gamma   90.00
#
_symmetry.space_group_name_H-M   'P 1'
#
loop_
_entity.id
_entity.type
_entity.pdbx_description
1 polymer ?
#
loop_
_entity_poly.entity_id
_entity_poly.type
_entity_poly.pdbx_seq_one_letter_code
_entity_poly.pdbx_strand_id
1 'polypeptide(L)'
;MTMITDLSLDLVEEILSKVPLTSLKAVKSTCKRWNTLSKDESFTKKHSAKEFPLFLTFDYYFSQRRFNVHRIHYNTKDLPCIKEIGKLHSPIKLHILHHCGGLLLGYAEEKLVVWNPSLAQTRWIELRNKRRGLGQCAIGYDNNKNHKVLVRFYNVHENNIINEHEIRHGIYDFKSSSWRGHDIPNPKRLRERGVSVKGDNYFVVDGKLLGFDFTKERFGPFMDLPFESSDDFEYDRIPYSCVRGEQLAVLFQRHLCDLVIWITTKIEPDTVSWSNFFKVDLKPFLGFDHWFKVRSFVIDKEKKIGVVCGTELKSHINEEKCYVVEEDGCYQAKTGKQYVFSYVPSSVQIQVPSSCGKRKGRDY
;
A
#
# COMPACT_ATOMS: atom_id res chain seq x y z
N MET A 1 -31.42 21.16 -26.41
CA MET A 1 -30.06 20.67 -26.06
C MET A 1 -30.12 20.22 -24.62
N THR A 2 -30.23 18.92 -24.38
CA THR A 2 -30.31 18.34 -23.02
C THR A 2 -28.99 18.59 -22.31
N MET A 3 -29.00 19.33 -21.22
CA MET A 3 -27.78 19.57 -20.45
C MET A 3 -27.45 18.33 -19.60
N ILE A 4 -26.19 18.06 -19.39
CA ILE A 4 -25.72 16.93 -18.58
C ILE A 4 -26.24 16.99 -17.13
N THR A 5 -26.70 18.17 -16.71
CA THR A 5 -27.38 18.44 -15.43
C THR A 5 -28.79 17.84 -15.34
N ASP A 6 -29.40 17.49 -16.48
CA ASP A 6 -30.76 16.98 -16.58
C ASP A 6 -30.83 15.45 -16.52
N LEU A 7 -29.68 14.80 -16.45
CA LEU A 7 -29.58 13.34 -16.33
C LEU A 7 -30.01 12.85 -14.95
N SER A 8 -30.64 11.67 -14.91
CA SER A 8 -30.97 10.99 -13.66
C SER A 8 -29.67 10.67 -12.86
N LEU A 9 -29.80 10.50 -11.55
CA LEU A 9 -28.67 10.15 -10.69
C LEU A 9 -27.98 8.85 -11.16
N ASP A 10 -28.78 7.85 -11.54
CA ASP A 10 -28.26 6.54 -11.96
C ASP A 10 -27.44 6.64 -13.26
N LEU A 11 -27.90 7.44 -14.23
CA LEU A 11 -27.14 7.68 -15.46
C LEU A 11 -25.86 8.46 -15.21
N VAL A 12 -25.90 9.43 -14.30
CA VAL A 12 -24.69 10.16 -13.88
C VAL A 12 -23.70 9.23 -13.19
N GLU A 13 -24.18 8.35 -12.29
CA GLU A 13 -23.34 7.32 -11.67
C GLU A 13 -22.71 6.40 -12.72
N GLU A 14 -23.48 5.95 -13.69
CA GLU A 14 -22.98 5.07 -14.73
C GLU A 14 -21.90 5.74 -15.59
N ILE A 15 -22.15 6.99 -16.03
CA ILE A 15 -21.19 7.77 -16.80
C ILE A 15 -19.91 7.99 -15.97
N LEU A 16 -20.04 8.45 -14.73
CA LEU A 16 -18.90 8.72 -13.86
C LEU A 16 -18.14 7.44 -13.48
N SER A 17 -18.81 6.30 -13.43
CA SER A 17 -18.15 5.01 -13.19
C SER A 17 -17.24 4.56 -14.34
N LYS A 18 -17.37 5.14 -15.52
CA LYS A 18 -16.53 4.89 -16.71
C LYS A 18 -15.37 5.90 -16.83
N VAL A 19 -15.35 6.96 -16.00
CA VAL A 19 -14.31 7.98 -16.05
C VAL A 19 -13.04 7.43 -15.37
N PRO A 20 -11.88 7.48 -16.02
CA PRO A 20 -10.62 7.05 -15.39
C PRO A 20 -10.34 7.82 -14.11
N LEU A 21 -9.83 7.15 -13.09
CA LEU A 21 -9.49 7.72 -11.79
C LEU A 21 -8.63 8.98 -11.86
N THR A 22 -7.70 9.01 -12.80
CA THR A 22 -6.82 10.16 -13.05
C THR A 22 -7.57 11.39 -13.53
N SER A 23 -8.72 11.21 -14.16
CA SER A 23 -9.61 12.27 -14.69
C SER A 23 -10.69 12.68 -13.70
N LEU A 24 -10.96 11.88 -12.65
CA LEU A 24 -12.00 12.19 -11.66
C LEU A 24 -11.79 13.54 -10.97
N LYS A 25 -10.55 13.98 -10.76
CA LYS A 25 -10.26 15.30 -10.19
C LYS A 25 -10.81 16.43 -11.07
N ALA A 26 -10.62 16.37 -12.38
CA ALA A 26 -11.14 17.36 -13.31
C ALA A 26 -12.69 17.33 -13.33
N VAL A 27 -13.25 16.12 -13.35
CA VAL A 27 -14.71 15.90 -13.36
C VAL A 27 -15.37 16.44 -12.07
N LYS A 28 -14.76 16.23 -10.90
CA LYS A 28 -15.23 16.75 -9.60
C LYS A 28 -15.31 18.28 -9.58
N SER A 29 -14.41 18.95 -10.30
CA SER A 29 -14.39 20.41 -10.36
C SER A 29 -15.49 21.01 -11.26
N THR A 30 -16.20 20.22 -12.06
CA THR A 30 -17.19 20.70 -13.03
C THR A 30 -18.51 21.08 -12.39
N CYS A 31 -19.02 20.32 -11.41
CA CYS A 31 -20.24 20.69 -10.71
C CYS A 31 -20.29 20.12 -9.27
N LYS A 32 -21.09 20.79 -8.41
CA LYS A 32 -21.28 20.39 -7.00
C LYS A 32 -21.86 18.98 -6.86
N ARG A 33 -22.82 18.59 -7.72
CA ARG A 33 -23.47 17.28 -7.71
C ARG A 33 -22.46 16.15 -7.94
N TRP A 34 -21.57 16.29 -8.92
CA TRP A 34 -20.54 15.31 -9.22
C TRP A 34 -19.47 15.23 -8.13
N ASN A 35 -19.15 16.38 -7.52
CA ASN A 35 -18.26 16.40 -6.37
C ASN A 35 -18.86 15.64 -5.17
N THR A 36 -20.17 15.78 -4.91
CA THR A 36 -20.85 15.04 -3.83
C THR A 36 -20.89 13.55 -4.12
N LEU A 37 -21.31 13.15 -5.32
CA LEU A 37 -21.38 11.75 -5.73
C LEU A 37 -20.01 11.05 -5.65
N SER A 38 -18.96 11.73 -6.07
CA SER A 38 -17.61 11.18 -6.01
C SER A 38 -17.05 10.99 -4.59
N LYS A 39 -17.72 11.52 -3.57
CA LYS A 39 -17.39 11.30 -2.14
C LYS A 39 -18.24 10.20 -1.53
N ASP A 40 -19.22 9.70 -2.25
CA ASP A 40 -20.06 8.59 -1.81
C ASP A 40 -19.26 7.29 -1.79
N GLU A 41 -19.33 6.57 -0.67
CA GLU A 41 -18.59 5.32 -0.49
C GLU A 41 -19.10 4.22 -1.41
N SER A 42 -20.41 4.16 -1.64
CA SER A 42 -21.04 3.17 -2.52
C SER A 42 -20.60 3.37 -3.97
N PHE A 43 -20.57 4.62 -4.43
CA PHE A 43 -20.05 4.98 -5.75
C PHE A 43 -18.59 4.61 -5.90
N THR A 44 -17.75 4.95 -4.90
CA THR A 44 -16.33 4.64 -4.92
C THR A 44 -16.09 3.14 -4.95
N LYS A 45 -16.83 2.35 -4.18
CA LYS A 45 -16.77 0.89 -4.19
C LYS A 45 -17.17 0.30 -5.54
N LYS A 46 -18.29 0.74 -6.12
CA LYS A 46 -18.75 0.30 -7.46
C LYS A 46 -17.74 0.64 -8.54
N HIS A 47 -17.15 1.82 -8.47
CA HIS A 47 -16.14 2.27 -9.42
C HIS A 47 -14.86 1.43 -9.30
N SER A 48 -14.40 1.18 -8.08
CA SER A 48 -13.21 0.36 -7.82
C SER A 48 -13.42 -1.12 -8.17
N ALA A 49 -14.65 -1.64 -8.01
CA ALA A 49 -14.97 -3.03 -8.34
C ALA A 49 -14.99 -3.31 -9.86
N LYS A 50 -15.37 -2.30 -10.65
CA LYS A 50 -15.39 -2.42 -12.13
C LYS A 50 -14.01 -2.23 -12.77
N GLU A 51 -13.10 -1.55 -12.07
CA GLU A 51 -11.74 -1.41 -12.52
C GLU A 51 -10.90 -2.59 -12.02
N PHE A 52 -10.15 -3.23 -12.92
CA PHE A 52 -9.15 -4.24 -12.58
C PHE A 52 -8.20 -3.71 -11.50
N PRO A 53 -7.50 -4.59 -10.74
CA PRO A 53 -6.60 -4.13 -9.72
C PRO A 53 -5.61 -3.11 -10.30
N LEU A 54 -5.72 -1.90 -9.79
CA LEU A 54 -4.75 -0.86 -10.06
C LEU A 54 -3.55 -1.08 -9.14
N PHE A 55 -2.39 -0.73 -9.63
CA PHE A 55 -1.21 -0.69 -8.79
C PHE A 55 -0.39 0.56 -9.07
N LEU A 56 0.29 1.00 -8.02
CA LEU A 56 1.21 2.12 -8.11
C LEU A 56 2.63 1.60 -8.20
N THR A 57 3.43 2.30 -9.00
CA THR A 57 4.88 2.14 -9.00
C THR A 57 5.55 3.39 -8.49
N PHE A 58 6.59 3.21 -7.71
CA PHE A 58 7.39 4.32 -7.19
C PHE A 58 8.85 3.89 -6.98
N ASP A 59 9.73 4.88 -6.95
CA ASP A 59 11.10 4.66 -6.56
C ASP A 59 11.20 4.57 -5.04
N TYR A 60 11.69 3.43 -4.55
CA TYR A 60 11.74 3.12 -3.12
C TYR A 60 12.71 4.04 -2.35
N TYR A 61 13.78 4.48 -3.00
CA TYR A 61 14.87 5.18 -2.33
C TYR A 61 14.73 6.70 -2.32
N PHE A 62 13.84 7.23 -3.15
CA PHE A 62 13.72 8.67 -3.35
C PHE A 62 12.35 9.22 -3.02
N SER A 63 12.33 10.41 -2.42
CA SER A 63 11.10 11.17 -2.29
C SER A 63 10.67 11.69 -3.66
N GLN A 64 9.40 11.51 -3.99
CA GLN A 64 8.87 11.88 -5.31
C GLN A 64 7.50 12.57 -5.21
N ARG A 65 7.14 13.28 -6.27
CA ARG A 65 5.83 13.92 -6.41
C ARG A 65 4.91 13.20 -7.39
N ARG A 66 5.45 12.27 -8.18
CA ARG A 66 4.70 11.57 -9.23
C ARG A 66 4.73 10.08 -8.97
N PHE A 67 3.55 9.49 -8.98
CA PHE A 67 3.35 8.06 -8.81
C PHE A 67 2.62 7.55 -10.04
N ASN A 68 3.19 6.62 -10.75
CA ASN A 68 2.57 6.07 -11.94
C ASN A 68 1.49 5.06 -11.53
N VAL A 69 0.32 5.19 -12.13
CA VAL A 69 -0.80 4.26 -11.96
C VAL A 69 -0.80 3.31 -13.13
N HIS A 70 -0.79 2.04 -12.84
CA HIS A 70 -0.74 1.00 -13.83
C HIS A 70 -1.92 0.04 -13.70
N ARG A 71 -2.19 -0.65 -14.80
CA ARG A 71 -3.13 -1.75 -14.91
C ARG A 71 -2.50 -2.89 -15.68
N ILE A 72 -2.79 -4.13 -15.31
CA ILE A 72 -2.49 -5.28 -16.16
C ILE A 72 -3.51 -5.28 -17.30
N HIS A 73 -3.02 -5.16 -18.53
CA HIS A 73 -3.83 -5.28 -19.72
C HIS A 73 -3.73 -6.69 -20.26
N TYR A 74 -4.87 -7.32 -20.40
CA TYR A 74 -5.01 -8.66 -20.95
C TYR A 74 -5.99 -8.59 -22.10
N ASN A 75 -5.54 -8.97 -23.28
CA ASN A 75 -6.38 -9.14 -24.45
C ASN A 75 -6.27 -10.61 -24.88
N THR A 76 -7.38 -11.22 -25.25
CA THR A 76 -7.42 -12.64 -25.68
C THR A 76 -6.51 -12.97 -26.85
N LYS A 77 -6.01 -11.96 -27.56
CA LYS A 77 -5.11 -12.09 -28.72
C LYS A 77 -3.67 -11.67 -28.45
N ASP A 78 -3.40 -10.97 -27.34
CA ASP A 78 -2.09 -10.39 -27.03
C ASP A 78 -1.57 -10.92 -25.70
N LEU A 79 -0.26 -10.98 -25.56
CA LEU A 79 0.39 -11.30 -24.29
C LEU A 79 0.02 -10.26 -23.22
N PRO A 80 -0.13 -10.69 -21.96
CA PRO A 80 -0.43 -9.77 -20.87
C PRO A 80 0.70 -8.74 -20.72
N CYS A 81 0.32 -7.48 -20.57
CA CYS A 81 1.28 -6.39 -20.45
C CYS A 81 0.84 -5.37 -19.38
N ILE A 82 1.81 -4.59 -18.89
CA ILE A 82 1.56 -3.48 -17.97
C ILE A 82 1.33 -2.21 -18.78
N LYS A 83 0.17 -1.59 -18.61
CA LYS A 83 -0.12 -0.27 -19.18
C LYS A 83 -0.16 0.80 -18.10
N GLU A 84 0.59 1.88 -18.31
CA GLU A 84 0.43 3.10 -17.52
C GLU A 84 -0.87 3.78 -17.95
N ILE A 85 -1.78 3.95 -17.00
CA ILE A 85 -3.09 4.56 -17.25
C ILE A 85 -3.17 5.99 -16.74
N GLY A 86 -2.16 6.45 -16.02
CA GLY A 86 -2.08 7.82 -15.54
C GLY A 86 -1.06 8.03 -14.43
N LYS A 87 -1.08 9.24 -13.90
CA LYS A 87 -0.15 9.67 -12.84
C LYS A 87 -0.89 10.35 -11.71
N LEU A 88 -0.56 9.98 -10.48
CA LEU A 88 -0.97 10.71 -9.30
C LEU A 88 0.10 11.75 -8.96
N HIS A 89 -0.31 12.99 -8.73
CA HIS A 89 0.59 14.08 -8.39
C HIS A 89 0.36 14.50 -6.94
N SER A 90 1.35 14.23 -6.11
CA SER A 90 1.37 14.77 -4.76
C SER A 90 1.74 16.25 -4.76
N PRO A 91 1.11 17.09 -3.94
CA PRO A 91 1.50 18.51 -3.80
C PRO A 91 2.92 18.68 -3.23
N ILE A 92 3.43 17.67 -2.56
CA ILE A 92 4.74 17.66 -1.91
C ILE A 92 5.58 16.45 -2.35
N LYS A 93 6.89 16.51 -2.15
CA LYS A 93 7.76 15.34 -2.29
C LYS A 93 7.53 14.40 -1.11
N LEU A 94 7.11 13.18 -1.37
CA LEU A 94 6.83 12.16 -0.38
C LEU A 94 7.81 10.99 -0.50
N HIS A 95 8.38 10.58 0.62
CA HIS A 95 8.93 9.26 0.79
C HIS A 95 7.83 8.35 1.34
N ILE A 96 7.29 7.45 0.50
CA ILE A 96 6.20 6.58 0.92
C ILE A 96 6.70 5.56 1.93
N LEU A 97 6.05 5.50 3.07
CA LEU A 97 6.32 4.56 4.16
C LEU A 97 5.33 3.39 4.17
N HIS A 98 4.05 3.67 3.95
CA HIS A 98 2.99 2.67 4.06
C HIS A 98 1.73 3.11 3.30
N HIS A 99 0.78 2.18 3.09
CA HIS A 99 -0.51 2.49 2.50
C HIS A 99 -1.63 1.65 3.13
N CYS A 100 -2.85 2.20 3.14
CA CYS A 100 -4.05 1.49 3.60
C CYS A 100 -5.29 2.08 2.93
N GLY A 101 -6.09 1.25 2.27
CA GLY A 101 -7.37 1.66 1.70
C GLY A 101 -7.29 2.91 0.82
N GLY A 102 -6.24 3.03 0.00
CA GLY A 102 -6.01 4.17 -0.90
C GLY A 102 -5.43 5.43 -0.25
N LEU A 103 -5.19 5.40 1.06
CA LEU A 103 -4.42 6.42 1.76
C LEU A 103 -2.94 6.07 1.72
N LEU A 104 -2.10 7.04 1.42
CA LEU A 104 -0.64 6.91 1.40
C LEU A 104 -0.04 7.65 2.59
N LEU A 105 0.64 6.91 3.46
CA LEU A 105 1.44 7.46 4.54
C LEU A 105 2.86 7.69 4.03
N GLY A 106 3.36 8.89 4.18
CA GLY A 106 4.71 9.26 3.77
C GLY A 106 5.38 10.16 4.80
N TYR A 107 6.65 10.46 4.50
CA TYR A 107 7.48 11.38 5.26
C TYR A 107 7.95 12.51 4.35
N ALA A 108 7.81 13.75 4.82
CA ALA A 108 8.25 14.95 4.15
C ALA A 108 8.47 16.07 5.17
N GLU A 109 9.49 16.90 4.97
CA GLU A 109 9.75 18.09 5.80
C GLU A 109 9.75 17.78 7.30
N GLU A 110 10.40 16.69 7.70
CA GLU A 110 10.50 16.19 9.08
C GLU A 110 9.15 15.87 9.77
N LYS A 111 8.10 15.65 8.97
CA LYS A 111 6.75 15.32 9.44
C LYS A 111 6.22 14.08 8.72
N LEU A 112 5.28 13.42 9.36
CA LEU A 112 4.46 12.44 8.67
C LEU A 112 3.35 13.14 7.90
N VAL A 113 3.04 12.60 6.75
CA VAL A 113 1.98 13.10 5.89
C VAL A 113 1.11 11.94 5.44
N VAL A 114 -0.18 12.06 5.66
CA VAL A 114 -1.15 11.18 5.02
C VAL A 114 -1.74 11.91 3.81
N TRP A 115 -1.67 11.26 2.67
CA TRP A 115 -2.18 11.79 1.42
C TRP A 115 -3.26 10.88 0.85
N ASN A 116 -4.41 11.46 0.54
CA ASN A 116 -5.45 10.82 -0.25
C ASN A 116 -5.42 11.35 -1.68
N PRO A 117 -4.87 10.61 -2.64
CA PRO A 117 -4.80 11.04 -4.03
C PRO A 117 -6.17 11.27 -4.67
N SER A 118 -7.16 10.43 -4.31
CA SER A 118 -8.51 10.47 -4.89
C SER A 118 -9.26 11.76 -4.57
N LEU A 119 -9.03 12.30 -3.37
CA LEU A 119 -9.64 13.54 -2.91
C LEU A 119 -8.69 14.74 -3.00
N ALA A 120 -7.43 14.53 -3.39
CA ALA A 120 -6.36 15.53 -3.36
C ALA A 120 -6.17 16.19 -1.98
N GLN A 121 -6.37 15.41 -0.91
CA GLN A 121 -6.26 15.86 0.47
C GLN A 121 -4.95 15.41 1.08
N THR A 122 -4.38 16.28 1.92
CA THR A 122 -3.20 15.96 2.75
C THR A 122 -3.49 16.28 4.20
N ARG A 123 -2.97 15.45 5.09
CA ARG A 123 -2.98 15.69 6.53
C ARG A 123 -1.57 15.57 7.06
N TRP A 124 -1.10 16.65 7.66
CA TRP A 124 0.20 16.72 8.30
C TRP A 124 0.09 16.25 9.75
N ILE A 125 1.06 15.45 10.17
CA ILE A 125 1.14 14.91 11.52
C ILE A 125 2.50 15.29 12.10
N GLU A 126 2.48 16.17 13.10
CA GLU A 126 3.69 16.58 13.81
C GLU A 126 4.20 15.43 14.67
N LEU A 127 5.48 15.15 14.61
CA LEU A 127 6.14 14.19 15.49
C LEU A 127 6.38 14.80 16.87
N ARG A 128 5.96 14.12 17.93
CA ARG A 128 6.10 14.61 19.31
C ARG A 128 7.54 14.85 19.75
N ASN A 129 8.47 14.12 19.20
CA ASN A 129 9.87 14.20 19.59
C ASN A 129 10.77 14.15 18.35
N LYS A 130 11.28 15.30 17.97
CA LYS A 130 12.19 15.42 16.80
C LYS A 130 13.58 14.82 17.02
N ARG A 131 13.97 14.53 18.28
CA ARG A 131 15.28 13.91 18.60
C ARG A 131 15.27 12.39 18.46
N ARG A 132 14.11 11.78 18.26
CA ARG A 132 13.98 10.33 18.05
C ARG A 132 14.02 9.99 16.59
N GLY A 133 14.75 8.94 16.23
CA GLY A 133 14.71 8.36 14.91
C GLY A 133 13.34 7.76 14.61
N LEU A 134 12.91 7.89 13.38
CA LEU A 134 11.67 7.32 12.87
C LEU A 134 11.96 5.91 12.34
N GLY A 135 11.35 4.92 12.96
CA GLY A 135 11.37 3.54 12.50
C GLY A 135 10.19 3.22 11.59
N GLN A 136 9.66 2.01 11.74
CA GLN A 136 8.50 1.57 10.96
C GLN A 136 7.27 2.41 11.29
N CYS A 137 6.52 2.70 10.22
CA CYS A 137 5.25 3.38 10.31
C CYS A 137 4.20 2.57 9.59
N ALA A 138 2.99 2.55 10.14
CA ALA A 138 1.86 1.87 9.53
C ALA A 138 0.61 2.74 9.68
N ILE A 139 -0.25 2.72 8.66
CA ILE A 139 -1.58 3.33 8.72
C ILE A 139 -2.64 2.24 8.64
N GLY A 140 -3.67 2.34 9.45
CA GLY A 140 -4.81 1.44 9.47
C GLY A 140 -6.05 2.12 10.03
N TYR A 141 -7.07 1.34 10.38
CA TYR A 141 -8.29 1.84 10.98
C TYR A 141 -8.90 0.81 11.93
N ASP A 142 -9.61 1.29 12.95
CA ASP A 142 -10.34 0.45 13.89
C ASP A 142 -11.71 0.00 13.33
N ASN A 143 -12.47 -0.80 14.11
CA ASN A 143 -13.77 -1.29 13.71
C ASN A 143 -14.80 -0.18 13.43
N ASN A 144 -14.58 1.02 13.96
CA ASN A 144 -15.42 2.20 13.68
C ASN A 144 -14.93 2.98 12.46
N LYS A 145 -13.99 2.43 11.66
CA LYS A 145 -13.35 3.09 10.52
C LYS A 145 -12.60 4.37 10.88
N ASN A 146 -12.25 4.55 12.17
CA ASN A 146 -11.40 5.66 12.57
C ASN A 146 -9.94 5.33 12.24
N HIS A 147 -9.32 6.15 11.39
CA HIS A 147 -7.95 5.94 10.94
C HIS A 147 -6.95 6.31 12.03
N LYS A 148 -5.89 5.52 12.10
CA LYS A 148 -4.80 5.65 13.06
C LYS A 148 -3.46 5.42 12.36
N VAL A 149 -2.42 6.03 12.89
CA VAL A 149 -1.03 5.79 12.44
C VAL A 149 -0.24 5.24 13.60
N LEU A 150 0.30 4.04 13.43
CA LEU A 150 1.28 3.45 14.33
C LEU A 150 2.67 3.90 13.91
N VAL A 151 3.47 4.35 14.86
CA VAL A 151 4.86 4.76 14.64
C VAL A 151 5.76 4.10 15.67
N ARG A 152 6.86 3.55 15.18
CA ARG A 152 7.96 3.05 16.00
C ARG A 152 9.04 4.11 16.09
N PHE A 153 9.39 4.52 17.29
CA PHE A 153 10.46 5.46 17.57
C PHE A 153 11.66 4.75 18.21
N TYR A 154 12.85 5.19 17.89
CA TYR A 154 14.07 4.76 18.55
C TYR A 154 14.92 5.96 18.94
N ASN A 155 15.67 5.84 20.02
CA ASN A 155 16.66 6.86 20.39
C ASN A 155 17.90 6.67 19.50
N VAL A 156 18.39 7.77 18.96
CA VAL A 156 19.66 7.81 18.23
C VAL A 156 20.73 8.24 19.24
N HIS A 157 21.64 7.33 19.54
CA HIS A 157 22.84 7.64 20.33
C HIS A 157 23.94 8.19 19.41
N GLU A 158 24.90 8.88 19.98
CA GLU A 158 26.01 9.52 19.25
C GLU A 158 26.78 8.57 18.31
N ASN A 159 26.76 7.27 18.60
CA ASN A 159 27.41 6.23 17.80
C ASN A 159 26.48 5.56 16.77
N ASN A 160 25.30 6.10 16.47
CA ASN A 160 24.28 5.51 15.61
C ASN A 160 23.82 4.09 16.00
N ILE A 161 24.07 3.70 17.26
CA ILE A 161 23.63 2.40 17.77
C ILE A 161 22.17 2.54 18.23
N ILE A 162 21.32 1.71 17.67
CA ILE A 162 19.91 1.61 18.10
C ILE A 162 19.83 0.68 19.30
N ASN A 163 19.45 1.23 20.45
CA ASN A 163 19.17 0.40 21.62
C ASN A 163 17.73 -0.14 21.52
N GLU A 164 17.59 -1.45 21.29
CA GLU A 164 16.27 -2.10 21.16
C GLU A 164 15.40 -1.96 22.42
N HIS A 165 16.00 -1.76 23.60
CA HIS A 165 15.28 -1.54 24.85
C HIS A 165 14.66 -0.13 24.96
N GLU A 166 15.08 0.80 24.12
CA GLU A 166 14.57 2.19 24.10
C GLU A 166 13.55 2.46 22.99
N ILE A 167 13.13 1.41 22.31
CA ILE A 167 12.10 1.52 21.28
C ILE A 167 10.75 1.77 21.94
N ARG A 168 10.05 2.77 21.43
CA ARG A 168 8.70 3.16 21.88
C ARG A 168 7.76 3.19 20.69
N HIS A 169 6.49 2.86 20.94
CA HIS A 169 5.44 3.01 19.97
C HIS A 169 4.56 4.21 20.31
N GLY A 170 4.08 4.88 19.29
CA GLY A 170 3.08 5.93 19.40
C GLY A 170 1.97 5.68 18.41
N ILE A 171 0.75 5.96 18.80
CA ILE A 171 -0.42 5.90 17.95
C ILE A 171 -0.97 7.31 17.80
N TYR A 172 -1.08 7.77 16.55
CA TYR A 172 -1.79 8.99 16.21
C TYR A 172 -3.20 8.64 15.77
N ASP A 173 -4.16 9.25 16.42
CA ASP A 173 -5.58 9.04 16.17
C ASP A 173 -6.15 10.22 15.38
N PHE A 174 -6.81 9.93 14.24
CA PHE A 174 -7.33 10.97 13.36
C PHE A 174 -8.53 11.70 13.95
N LYS A 175 -9.38 11.00 14.70
CA LYS A 175 -10.58 11.59 15.29
C LYS A 175 -10.23 12.61 16.36
N SER A 176 -9.34 12.27 17.28
CA SER A 176 -8.89 13.16 18.33
C SER A 176 -7.78 14.12 17.89
N SER A 177 -7.17 13.90 16.73
CA SER A 177 -5.99 14.65 16.23
C SER A 177 -4.84 14.66 17.23
N SER A 178 -4.66 13.59 17.97
CA SER A 178 -3.69 13.53 19.06
C SER A 178 -2.88 12.24 19.07
N TRP A 179 -1.70 12.33 19.67
CA TRP A 179 -0.84 11.19 19.92
C TRP A 179 -1.15 10.55 21.26
N ARG A 180 -1.15 9.24 21.29
CA ARG A 180 -1.08 8.44 22.51
C ARG A 180 0.24 7.67 22.53
N GLY A 181 0.91 7.68 23.67
CA GLY A 181 2.05 6.78 23.92
C GLY A 181 1.50 5.47 24.44
N HIS A 182 2.00 4.36 23.92
CA HIS A 182 1.64 3.03 24.39
C HIS A 182 2.89 2.27 24.80
N ASP A 183 2.83 1.64 25.96
CA ASP A 183 3.75 0.57 26.34
C ASP A 183 3.34 -0.72 25.63
N ILE A 184 3.35 -0.66 24.30
CA ILE A 184 3.11 -1.83 23.46
C ILE A 184 4.38 -2.67 23.52
N PRO A 185 4.30 -3.95 23.91
CA PRO A 185 5.46 -4.83 23.86
C PRO A 185 6.11 -4.78 22.49
N ASN A 186 7.41 -4.50 22.47
CA ASN A 186 8.13 -4.32 21.23
C ASN A 186 8.49 -5.69 20.64
N PRO A 187 7.96 -6.08 19.48
CA PRO A 187 8.47 -7.24 18.79
C PRO A 187 9.92 -6.96 18.37
N LYS A 188 10.83 -7.82 18.82
CA LYS A 188 12.24 -7.76 18.39
C LYS A 188 12.28 -7.86 16.87
N ARG A 189 13.22 -7.15 16.24
CA ARG A 189 13.51 -7.23 14.80
C ARG A 189 12.36 -6.84 13.84
N LEU A 190 11.41 -6.03 14.26
CA LEU A 190 10.44 -5.44 13.34
C LEU A 190 11.17 -4.46 12.40
N ARG A 191 11.66 -4.93 11.27
CA ARG A 191 12.45 -4.15 10.31
C ARG A 191 11.72 -3.87 9.01
N GLU A 192 10.81 -4.77 8.60
CA GLU A 192 10.10 -4.70 7.35
C GLU A 192 8.89 -3.77 7.39
N ARG A 193 8.48 -3.28 6.22
CA ARG A 193 7.25 -2.50 6.07
C ARG A 193 6.07 -3.43 6.20
N GLY A 194 5.09 -3.06 7.01
CA GLY A 194 3.84 -3.79 7.10
C GLY A 194 2.97 -3.65 5.85
N VAL A 195 1.96 -4.50 5.76
CA VAL A 195 0.89 -4.42 4.77
C VAL A 195 -0.45 -4.33 5.49
N SER A 196 -1.30 -3.39 5.07
CA SER A 196 -2.63 -3.25 5.65
C SER A 196 -3.65 -4.15 4.97
N VAL A 197 -4.36 -4.93 5.76
CA VAL A 197 -5.48 -5.78 5.30
C VAL A 197 -6.65 -5.59 6.26
N LYS A 198 -7.83 -5.26 5.73
CA LYS A 198 -9.06 -4.99 6.51
C LYS A 198 -8.93 -3.93 7.59
N GLY A 199 -7.93 -3.07 7.49
CA GLY A 199 -7.64 -2.01 8.47
C GLY A 199 -6.54 -2.34 9.45
N ASP A 200 -6.25 -3.61 9.71
CA ASP A 200 -5.13 -4.05 10.54
C ASP A 200 -3.83 -4.14 9.73
N ASN A 201 -2.71 -4.19 10.41
CA ASN A 201 -1.41 -4.29 9.77
C ASN A 201 -0.72 -5.62 10.08
N TYR A 202 -0.05 -6.14 9.07
CA TYR A 202 0.66 -7.41 9.13
C TYR A 202 2.11 -7.21 8.73
N PHE A 203 3.01 -7.82 9.49
CA PHE A 203 4.46 -7.75 9.31
C PHE A 203 5.02 -9.16 9.27
N VAL A 204 6.04 -9.37 8.45
CA VAL A 204 6.83 -10.60 8.51
C VAL A 204 8.04 -10.33 9.39
N VAL A 205 8.23 -11.13 10.43
CA VAL A 205 9.28 -11.00 11.43
C VAL A 205 9.86 -12.37 11.71
N ASP A 206 11.15 -12.54 11.46
CA ASP A 206 11.86 -13.82 11.70
C ASP A 206 11.12 -15.04 11.11
N GLY A 207 10.62 -14.91 9.86
CA GLY A 207 9.91 -15.99 9.15
C GLY A 207 8.49 -16.27 9.65
N LYS A 208 7.94 -15.44 10.51
CA LYS A 208 6.56 -15.54 11.01
C LYS A 208 5.75 -14.29 10.71
N LEU A 209 4.45 -14.43 10.66
CA LEU A 209 3.52 -13.32 10.48
C LEU A 209 3.11 -12.74 11.85
N LEU A 210 3.12 -11.43 11.96
CA LEU A 210 2.71 -10.70 13.15
C LEU A 210 1.64 -9.67 12.77
N GLY A 211 0.45 -9.76 13.38
CA GLY A 211 -0.65 -8.81 13.19
C GLY A 211 -0.62 -7.69 14.23
N PHE A 212 -0.98 -6.47 13.82
CA PHE A 212 -1.28 -5.35 14.71
C PHE A 212 -2.74 -4.97 14.56
N ASP A 213 -3.51 -5.13 15.64
CA ASP A 213 -4.94 -4.82 15.74
C ASP A 213 -5.10 -3.34 16.12
N PHE A 214 -5.61 -2.52 15.20
CA PHE A 214 -5.85 -1.09 15.45
C PHE A 214 -7.06 -0.82 16.35
N THR A 215 -7.94 -1.79 16.54
CA THR A 215 -9.07 -1.68 17.49
C THR A 215 -8.59 -1.86 18.91
N LYS A 216 -7.84 -2.94 19.15
CA LYS A 216 -7.27 -3.27 20.47
C LYS A 216 -5.96 -2.54 20.75
N GLU A 217 -5.37 -1.89 19.73
CA GLU A 217 -4.09 -1.17 19.75
C GLU A 217 -2.93 -2.03 20.30
N ARG A 218 -2.84 -3.28 19.87
CA ARG A 218 -1.81 -4.22 20.29
C ARG A 218 -1.40 -5.18 19.19
N PHE A 219 -0.21 -5.73 19.33
CA PHE A 219 0.22 -6.87 18.52
C PHE A 219 -0.49 -8.16 18.98
N GLY A 220 -0.83 -8.99 18.00
CA GLY A 220 -1.26 -10.36 18.21
C GLY A 220 -0.11 -11.33 18.46
N PRO A 221 -0.38 -12.62 18.51
CA PRO A 221 0.65 -13.66 18.55
C PRO A 221 1.36 -13.78 17.20
N PHE A 222 2.54 -14.39 17.21
CA PHE A 222 3.19 -14.84 15.99
C PHE A 222 2.41 -15.98 15.35
N MET A 223 2.17 -15.87 14.04
CA MET A 223 1.46 -16.87 13.24
C MET A 223 2.39 -17.46 12.19
N ASP A 224 2.15 -18.70 11.81
CA ASP A 224 3.01 -19.38 10.83
C ASP A 224 2.70 -18.93 9.39
N LEU A 225 3.75 -18.83 8.58
CA LEU A 225 3.64 -18.70 7.14
C LEU A 225 3.30 -20.07 6.51
N PRO A 226 2.79 -20.12 5.27
CA PRO A 226 2.37 -21.37 4.62
C PRO A 226 3.55 -22.24 4.12
N PHE A 227 4.77 -21.91 4.49
CA PHE A 227 5.99 -22.61 4.12
C PHE A 227 7.00 -22.50 5.26
N GLU A 228 7.85 -23.52 5.37
CA GLU A 228 9.01 -23.49 6.24
C GLU A 228 10.14 -22.75 5.53
N SER A 229 10.76 -21.84 6.23
CA SER A 229 11.94 -21.16 5.76
C SER A 229 13.15 -22.07 6.04
N SER A 230 13.85 -22.52 5.01
CA SER A 230 15.11 -23.23 5.16
C SER A 230 16.24 -22.26 5.54
N ASP A 231 17.23 -22.74 6.31
CA ASP A 231 18.33 -21.92 6.84
C ASP A 231 19.19 -21.22 5.77
N ASP A 232 19.04 -21.58 4.50
CA ASP A 232 19.76 -21.00 3.36
C ASP A 232 19.18 -19.67 2.85
N PHE A 233 18.06 -19.19 3.39
CA PHE A 233 17.44 -17.95 2.96
C PHE A 233 17.61 -16.84 3.99
N GLU A 234 18.10 -15.71 3.50
CA GLU A 234 18.05 -14.44 4.22
C GLU A 234 16.57 -14.11 4.57
N TYR A 235 16.11 -14.53 5.75
CA TYR A 235 14.75 -14.37 6.29
C TYR A 235 14.21 -12.94 6.21
N ASP A 236 15.10 -11.98 5.96
CA ASP A 236 14.79 -10.57 6.10
C ASP A 236 13.92 -9.98 4.98
N ARG A 237 13.54 -10.76 3.96
CA ARG A 237 12.81 -10.16 2.81
C ARG A 237 11.85 -11.09 2.09
N ILE A 238 10.94 -11.71 2.81
CA ILE A 238 9.79 -12.39 2.18
C ILE A 238 8.87 -11.32 1.61
N PRO A 239 8.66 -11.22 0.28
CA PRO A 239 7.72 -10.27 -0.28
C PRO A 239 6.30 -10.62 0.12
N TYR A 240 5.53 -9.62 0.52
CA TYR A 240 4.12 -9.76 0.82
C TYR A 240 3.33 -8.52 0.36
N SER A 241 2.08 -8.73 0.02
CA SER A 241 1.23 -7.73 -0.63
C SER A 241 -0.22 -7.86 -0.19
N CYS A 242 -0.94 -6.76 -0.30
CA CYS A 242 -2.37 -6.74 -0.06
C CYS A 242 -3.15 -7.00 -1.35
N VAL A 243 -4.14 -7.86 -1.29
CA VAL A 243 -5.06 -8.15 -2.40
C VAL A 243 -6.37 -7.45 -2.13
N ARG A 244 -6.64 -6.37 -2.85
CA ARG A 244 -7.88 -5.56 -2.78
C ARG A 244 -8.26 -5.08 -1.36
N GLY A 245 -7.33 -4.97 -0.45
CA GLY A 245 -7.61 -4.57 0.95
C GLY A 245 -8.16 -5.70 1.83
N GLU A 246 -8.44 -6.89 1.30
CA GLU A 246 -9.19 -7.94 1.97
C GLU A 246 -8.34 -9.18 2.34
N GLN A 247 -7.30 -9.46 1.58
CA GLN A 247 -6.46 -10.64 1.74
C GLN A 247 -4.98 -10.26 1.75
N LEU A 248 -4.20 -11.04 2.47
CA LEU A 248 -2.74 -11.00 2.41
C LEU A 248 -2.25 -12.03 1.42
N ALA A 249 -1.31 -11.64 0.58
CA ALA A 249 -0.54 -12.56 -0.25
C ALA A 249 0.91 -12.56 0.20
N VAL A 250 1.54 -13.73 0.22
CA VAL A 250 2.98 -13.92 0.46
C VAL A 250 3.60 -14.65 -0.72
N LEU A 251 4.80 -14.25 -1.08
CA LEU A 251 5.54 -14.88 -2.16
C LEU A 251 6.75 -15.60 -1.57
N PHE A 252 6.79 -16.91 -1.78
CA PHE A 252 7.96 -17.72 -1.48
C PHE A 252 8.76 -17.93 -2.77
N GLN A 253 10.03 -17.59 -2.72
CA GLN A 253 10.94 -17.75 -3.84
C GLN A 253 11.96 -18.82 -3.52
N ARG A 254 11.96 -19.91 -4.28
CA ARG A 254 12.88 -21.03 -4.13
C ARG A 254 13.90 -21.03 -5.26
N HIS A 255 15.17 -21.27 -4.94
CA HIS A 255 16.25 -21.36 -5.94
C HIS A 255 16.31 -20.17 -6.92
N LEU A 256 15.87 -18.98 -6.47
CA LEU A 256 15.87 -17.72 -7.24
C LEU A 256 15.03 -17.72 -8.53
N CYS A 257 14.39 -18.81 -8.87
CA CYS A 257 13.56 -18.94 -10.08
C CYS A 257 12.15 -19.45 -9.79
N ASP A 258 11.98 -20.34 -8.82
CA ASP A 258 10.66 -20.88 -8.48
C ASP A 258 9.89 -19.89 -7.59
N LEU A 259 8.80 -19.37 -8.07
CA LEU A 259 7.89 -18.50 -7.32
C LEU A 259 6.64 -19.28 -6.92
N VAL A 260 6.31 -19.25 -5.64
CA VAL A 260 5.06 -19.79 -5.14
C VAL A 260 4.32 -18.67 -4.40
N ILE A 261 3.12 -18.35 -4.84
CA ILE A 261 2.29 -17.32 -4.20
C ILE A 261 1.17 -18.00 -3.42
N TRP A 262 1.06 -17.60 -2.17
CA TRP A 262 0.00 -18.00 -1.26
C TRP A 262 -0.87 -16.81 -0.91
N ILE A 263 -2.18 -17.04 -0.75
CA ILE A 263 -3.14 -16.02 -0.30
C ILE A 263 -3.87 -16.51 0.95
N THR A 264 -4.27 -15.57 1.79
CA THR A 264 -5.06 -15.91 2.97
C THR A 264 -6.50 -16.24 2.60
N THR A 265 -7.02 -17.33 3.17
CA THR A 265 -8.44 -17.66 3.16
C THR A 265 -9.15 -17.04 4.37
N LYS A 266 -8.45 -16.94 5.49
CA LYS A 266 -8.84 -16.20 6.70
C LYS A 266 -7.64 -15.39 7.17
N ILE A 267 -7.88 -14.15 7.61
CA ILE A 267 -6.88 -13.29 8.23
C ILE A 267 -7.51 -12.37 9.27
N GLU A 268 -7.00 -12.46 10.47
CA GLU A 268 -7.27 -11.64 11.65
C GLU A 268 -5.94 -11.43 12.39
N PRO A 269 -5.81 -10.45 13.29
CA PRO A 269 -4.54 -10.19 13.99
C PRO A 269 -3.96 -11.34 14.81
N ASP A 270 -4.77 -12.34 15.15
CA ASP A 270 -4.40 -13.48 15.98
C ASP A 270 -4.60 -14.85 15.30
N THR A 271 -5.08 -14.88 14.04
CA THR A 271 -5.29 -16.11 13.29
C THR A 271 -5.16 -15.93 11.79
N VAL A 272 -4.57 -16.91 11.13
CA VAL A 272 -4.38 -16.91 9.67
C VAL A 272 -4.60 -18.31 9.11
N SER A 273 -5.19 -18.38 7.92
CA SER A 273 -5.25 -19.60 7.12
C SER A 273 -4.89 -19.27 5.68
N TRP A 274 -4.20 -20.20 5.02
CA TRP A 274 -3.61 -19.99 3.71
C TRP A 274 -4.15 -20.97 2.67
N SER A 275 -4.15 -20.54 1.41
CA SER A 275 -4.28 -21.41 0.23
C SER A 275 -3.21 -21.08 -0.78
N ASN A 276 -2.74 -22.07 -1.51
CA ASN A 276 -1.88 -21.86 -2.67
C ASN A 276 -2.67 -21.09 -3.73
N PHE A 277 -2.04 -20.09 -4.34
CA PHE A 277 -2.66 -19.30 -5.39
C PHE A 277 -2.17 -19.73 -6.77
N PHE A 278 -0.88 -19.68 -7.02
CA PHE A 278 -0.22 -20.31 -8.16
C PHE A 278 1.29 -20.45 -7.93
N LYS A 279 1.89 -21.29 -8.80
CA LYS A 279 3.33 -21.49 -8.86
C LYS A 279 3.80 -21.19 -10.28
N VAL A 280 4.97 -20.54 -10.41
CA VAL A 280 5.61 -20.29 -11.70
C VAL A 280 7.11 -20.52 -11.59
N ASP A 281 7.68 -21.22 -12.58
CA ASP A 281 9.13 -21.33 -12.76
C ASP A 281 9.59 -20.27 -13.77
N LEU A 282 10.46 -19.37 -13.32
CA LEU A 282 11.01 -18.30 -14.15
C LEU A 282 12.21 -18.74 -14.98
N LYS A 283 12.81 -19.90 -14.69
CA LYS A 283 14.03 -20.38 -15.34
C LYS A 283 13.93 -20.48 -16.87
N PRO A 284 12.83 -20.99 -17.45
CA PRO A 284 12.67 -21.04 -18.89
C PRO A 284 12.67 -19.68 -19.59
N PHE A 285 12.32 -18.62 -18.86
CA PHE A 285 12.14 -17.27 -19.40
C PHE A 285 13.35 -16.36 -19.16
N LEU A 286 14.09 -16.58 -18.09
CA LEU A 286 15.25 -15.76 -17.72
C LEU A 286 16.56 -16.28 -18.33
N GLY A 287 16.64 -17.59 -18.64
CA GLY A 287 17.88 -18.25 -19.06
C GLY A 287 18.70 -18.79 -17.89
N PHE A 288 19.74 -19.59 -18.21
CA PHE A 288 20.45 -20.39 -17.21
C PHE A 288 21.35 -19.58 -16.26
N ASP A 289 21.85 -18.44 -16.72
CA ASP A 289 22.81 -17.60 -15.96
C ASP A 289 22.16 -16.38 -15.31
N HIS A 290 20.83 -16.29 -15.33
CA HIS A 290 20.09 -15.16 -14.79
C HIS A 290 19.32 -15.57 -13.54
N TRP A 291 19.44 -14.77 -12.52
CA TRP A 291 18.70 -14.90 -11.28
C TRP A 291 17.83 -13.66 -11.07
N PHE A 292 16.66 -13.85 -10.54
CA PHE A 292 15.75 -12.76 -10.28
C PHE A 292 15.32 -12.77 -8.81
N LYS A 293 15.67 -11.72 -8.06
CA LYS A 293 15.27 -11.56 -6.65
C LYS A 293 14.04 -10.66 -6.58
N VAL A 294 12.89 -11.23 -6.24
CA VAL A 294 11.65 -10.48 -6.08
C VAL A 294 11.74 -9.58 -4.85
N ARG A 295 11.31 -8.31 -5.00
CA ARG A 295 11.23 -7.33 -3.91
C ARG A 295 9.80 -6.94 -3.57
N SER A 296 8.94 -6.90 -4.56
CA SER A 296 7.54 -6.55 -4.40
C SER A 296 6.71 -7.18 -5.50
N PHE A 297 5.44 -7.39 -5.23
CA PHE A 297 4.51 -7.94 -6.21
C PHE A 297 3.08 -7.49 -5.93
N VAL A 298 2.25 -7.61 -6.94
CA VAL A 298 0.79 -7.48 -6.86
C VAL A 298 0.14 -8.59 -7.67
N ILE A 299 -1.07 -8.98 -7.29
CA ILE A 299 -1.80 -10.03 -8.01
C ILE A 299 -3.21 -9.58 -8.40
N ASP A 300 -3.65 -10.08 -9.55
CA ASP A 300 -5.05 -10.10 -9.96
C ASP A 300 -5.61 -11.50 -9.69
N LYS A 301 -6.37 -11.62 -8.60
CA LYS A 301 -6.93 -12.90 -8.17
C LYS A 301 -7.90 -13.49 -9.19
N GLU A 302 -8.69 -12.65 -9.86
CA GLU A 302 -9.72 -13.12 -10.81
C GLU A 302 -9.10 -13.70 -12.07
N LYS A 303 -8.01 -13.10 -12.53
CA LYS A 303 -7.31 -13.52 -13.73
C LYS A 303 -6.17 -14.50 -13.48
N LYS A 304 -5.84 -14.77 -12.21
CA LYS A 304 -4.67 -15.57 -11.82
C LYS A 304 -3.36 -15.05 -12.43
N ILE A 305 -3.15 -13.73 -12.37
CA ILE A 305 -1.97 -13.08 -12.91
C ILE A 305 -1.28 -12.31 -11.79
N GLY A 306 0.05 -12.27 -11.80
CA GLY A 306 0.87 -11.44 -10.93
C GLY A 306 1.75 -10.48 -11.70
N VAL A 307 2.11 -9.37 -11.06
CA VAL A 307 3.23 -8.52 -11.46
C VAL A 307 4.27 -8.63 -10.36
N VAL A 308 5.45 -9.13 -10.69
CA VAL A 308 6.58 -9.25 -9.77
C VAL A 308 7.66 -8.27 -10.18
N CYS A 309 8.17 -7.48 -9.25
CA CYS A 309 9.25 -6.52 -9.47
C CYS A 309 10.40 -6.81 -8.54
N GLY A 310 11.61 -6.72 -9.07
CA GLY A 310 12.81 -7.05 -8.31
C GLY A 310 14.08 -6.79 -9.11
N THR A 311 15.17 -7.37 -8.63
CA THR A 311 16.49 -7.24 -9.23
C THR A 311 16.84 -8.49 -10.02
N GLU A 312 17.09 -8.34 -11.30
CA GLU A 312 17.73 -9.36 -12.11
C GLU A 312 19.24 -9.28 -11.90
N LEU A 313 19.81 -10.39 -11.47
CA LEU A 313 21.24 -10.53 -11.22
C LEU A 313 21.87 -11.23 -12.42
N LYS A 314 22.72 -10.51 -13.14
CA LYS A 314 23.59 -11.02 -14.20
C LYS A 314 25.03 -10.94 -13.72
N SER A 315 25.92 -11.72 -14.31
CA SER A 315 27.32 -11.90 -13.88
C SER A 315 28.07 -10.63 -13.42
N HIS A 316 27.68 -9.44 -13.87
CA HIS A 316 28.30 -8.15 -13.47
C HIS A 316 27.34 -6.97 -13.44
N ILE A 317 26.05 -7.15 -13.73
CA ILE A 317 25.09 -6.06 -13.84
C ILE A 317 23.80 -6.43 -13.12
N ASN A 318 23.38 -5.58 -12.19
CA ASN A 318 22.09 -5.72 -11.52
C ASN A 318 21.09 -4.78 -12.17
N GLU A 319 20.05 -5.33 -12.77
CA GLU A 319 18.97 -4.56 -13.40
C GLU A 319 17.66 -4.73 -12.65
N GLU A 320 16.99 -3.62 -12.37
CA GLU A 320 15.64 -3.64 -11.80
C GLU A 320 14.62 -3.89 -12.91
N LYS A 321 13.83 -4.93 -12.76
CA LYS A 321 12.84 -5.35 -13.75
C LYS A 321 11.50 -5.71 -13.10
N CYS A 322 10.44 -5.63 -13.91
CA CYS A 322 9.14 -6.17 -13.57
C CYS A 322 8.71 -7.16 -14.65
N TYR A 323 8.10 -8.25 -14.19
CA TYR A 323 7.54 -9.30 -15.03
C TYR A 323 6.05 -9.46 -14.74
N VAL A 324 5.28 -9.70 -15.78
CA VAL A 324 3.93 -10.26 -15.63
C VAL A 324 4.10 -11.77 -15.60
N VAL A 325 3.55 -12.40 -14.56
CA VAL A 325 3.65 -13.85 -14.36
C VAL A 325 2.25 -14.45 -14.28
N GLU A 326 2.09 -15.59 -14.89
CA GLU A 326 0.91 -16.46 -14.84
C GLU A 326 1.36 -17.91 -14.71
N GLU A 327 0.43 -18.83 -14.49
CA GLU A 327 0.78 -20.24 -14.22
C GLU A 327 1.65 -20.85 -15.32
N ASP A 328 1.39 -20.47 -16.58
CA ASP A 328 2.05 -21.02 -17.76
C ASP A 328 2.98 -20.04 -18.48
N GLY A 329 3.24 -18.86 -17.90
CA GLY A 329 3.98 -17.83 -18.62
C GLY A 329 4.64 -16.76 -17.75
N CYS A 330 5.67 -16.16 -18.35
CA CYS A 330 6.36 -15.00 -17.79
C CYS A 330 6.73 -14.02 -18.90
N TYR A 331 6.34 -12.78 -18.76
CA TYR A 331 6.52 -11.75 -19.78
C TYR A 331 7.19 -10.54 -19.17
N GLN A 332 8.31 -10.11 -19.75
CA GLN A 332 8.98 -8.89 -19.31
C GLN A 332 8.09 -7.68 -19.56
N ALA A 333 7.76 -6.95 -18.51
CA ALA A 333 6.83 -5.85 -18.60
C ALA A 333 7.50 -4.47 -18.63
N LYS A 334 8.59 -4.26 -17.88
CA LYS A 334 9.23 -2.95 -17.75
C LYS A 334 10.62 -3.06 -17.12
N THR A 335 11.50 -2.11 -17.48
CA THR A 335 12.79 -1.90 -16.82
C THR A 335 12.75 -0.65 -15.94
N GLY A 336 13.44 -0.66 -14.81
CA GLY A 336 13.61 0.49 -13.92
C GLY A 336 13.33 0.18 -12.45
N LYS A 337 13.90 0.99 -11.55
CA LYS A 337 13.75 0.88 -10.09
C LYS A 337 12.31 1.11 -9.67
N GLN A 338 11.54 0.05 -9.56
CA GLN A 338 10.13 0.12 -9.24
C GLN A 338 9.77 -0.80 -8.08
N TYR A 339 9.12 -0.22 -7.10
CA TYR A 339 8.37 -0.93 -6.07
C TYR A 339 6.90 -0.86 -6.45
N VAL A 340 6.18 -1.98 -6.31
CA VAL A 340 4.75 -2.06 -6.66
C VAL A 340 3.91 -2.35 -5.43
N PHE A 341 2.72 -1.75 -5.38
CA PHE A 341 1.70 -2.11 -4.41
C PHE A 341 0.31 -1.90 -4.98
N SER A 342 -0.63 -2.73 -4.53
CA SER A 342 -2.04 -2.64 -4.91
C SER A 342 -2.62 -1.31 -4.46
N TYR A 343 -3.35 -0.63 -5.34
CA TYR A 343 -3.97 0.65 -5.06
C TYR A 343 -5.48 0.58 -5.29
N VAL A 344 -6.24 0.96 -4.28
CA VAL A 344 -7.68 1.12 -4.34
C VAL A 344 -8.00 2.57 -4.00
N PRO A 345 -8.69 3.33 -4.84
CA PRO A 345 -9.07 4.70 -4.53
C PRO A 345 -9.90 4.82 -3.25
N SER A 346 -9.72 5.91 -2.53
CA SER A 346 -10.35 6.12 -1.22
C SER A 346 -11.26 7.36 -1.22
N SER A 347 -12.47 7.22 -0.69
CA SER A 347 -13.38 8.34 -0.39
C SER A 347 -13.19 8.92 1.01
N VAL A 348 -12.26 8.38 1.79
CA VAL A 348 -12.01 8.78 3.18
C VAL A 348 -11.55 10.24 3.26
N GLN A 349 -12.27 11.04 4.04
CA GLN A 349 -11.91 12.43 4.34
C GLN A 349 -10.84 12.44 5.43
N ILE A 350 -9.66 13.01 5.12
CA ILE A 350 -8.54 13.07 6.06
C ILE A 350 -8.24 14.48 6.58
N GLN A 351 -8.89 15.50 6.03
CA GLN A 351 -8.74 16.88 6.53
C GLN A 351 -9.50 17.03 7.84
N VAL A 352 -8.90 17.73 8.78
CA VAL A 352 -9.61 18.19 9.98
C VAL A 352 -10.65 19.21 9.49
N PRO A 353 -11.95 19.08 9.82
CA PRO A 353 -12.90 20.14 9.54
C PRO A 353 -12.37 21.45 10.11
N SER A 354 -12.21 22.47 9.28
CA SER A 354 -11.87 23.81 9.76
C SER A 354 -12.97 24.19 10.74
N SER A 355 -12.65 24.31 12.03
CA SER A 355 -13.55 24.88 13.01
C SER A 355 -13.96 26.23 12.46
N CYS A 356 -15.26 26.37 12.21
CA CYS A 356 -15.89 27.60 11.74
C CYS A 356 -15.34 28.76 12.57
N GLY A 357 -14.73 29.73 11.92
CA GLY A 357 -13.91 30.75 12.53
C GLY A 357 -14.63 31.42 13.69
N LYS A 358 -13.98 31.44 14.85
CA LYS A 358 -14.28 32.43 15.87
C LYS A 358 -14.07 33.80 15.22
N ARG A 359 -15.16 34.50 14.90
CA ARG A 359 -15.13 35.91 14.61
C ARG A 359 -14.35 36.59 15.75
N LYS A 360 -13.17 37.11 15.46
CA LYS A 360 -12.52 38.07 16.36
C LYS A 360 -13.51 39.23 16.51
N GLY A 361 -14.13 39.33 17.67
CA GLY A 361 -14.85 40.52 18.06
C GLY A 361 -13.87 41.70 17.92
N ARG A 362 -14.29 42.69 17.19
CA ARG A 362 -13.67 44.02 17.25
C ARG A 362 -14.10 44.62 18.58
N ASP A 363 -13.18 44.67 19.49
CA ASP A 363 -13.32 45.57 20.64
C ASP A 363 -13.02 46.97 20.14
N TYR A 364 -13.99 47.85 20.41
CA TYR A 364 -13.87 49.29 20.24
C TYR A 364 -13.06 49.88 21.41
#